data_6cb51daf9ff41f68f02e12a2ee86445f
#
_entry.id   6cb51daf9ff41f68f02e12a2ee86445f
#
_cell.length_a   1.000
_cell.length_b   1.000
_cell.length_c   1.000
_cell.angle_alpha   90.00
_cell.angle_beta   90.00
_cell.angle_gamma   90.00
#
_symmetry.space_group_name_H-M   'P 1'
#
loop_
_entity.id
_entity.type
_entity.pdbx_description
1 polymer ?
#
loop_
_entity_poly.entity_id
_entity_poly.type
_entity_poly.pdbx_seq_one_letter_code
_entity_poly.pdbx_strand_id
1 'polypeptide(L)'
;MKILIAGALGFMGREVAAQAKALGFEIACGVDVVPGTAEYPLYTTFEDCPPVDVIVDFSTWKPGADLLTYAVKHRIPAVIATTGLSEEQLAAIDDAAKVIPIFRSGNMSLGIALLRALAKKAASVLLRTVAVRYHGLVRL
;
A
#
# COMPACT_ATOMS: atom_id res chain seq x y z
N MET A 1 16.46 -4.25 -10.64
CA MET A 1 15.00 -4.33 -10.47
C MET A 1 14.41 -3.03 -11.00
N LYS A 2 13.43 -3.15 -11.90
CA LYS A 2 12.73 -2.04 -12.56
C LYS A 2 11.40 -1.78 -11.86
N ILE A 3 11.19 -0.54 -11.41
CA ILE A 3 10.03 -0.15 -10.62
C ILE A 3 9.12 0.75 -11.45
N LEU A 4 7.80 0.50 -11.39
CA LEU A 4 6.76 1.44 -11.79
C LEU A 4 6.18 2.09 -10.54
N ILE A 5 6.07 3.41 -10.52
CA ILE A 5 5.48 4.17 -9.41
C ILE A 5 4.12 4.72 -9.85
N ALA A 6 3.03 4.26 -9.21
CA ALA A 6 1.70 4.82 -9.39
C ALA A 6 1.45 5.93 -8.34
N GLY A 7 0.90 7.07 -8.79
CA GLY A 7 0.83 8.30 -8.01
C GLY A 7 2.20 9.03 -7.97
N ALA A 8 2.93 8.98 -9.08
CA ALA A 8 4.32 9.40 -9.21
C ALA A 8 4.57 10.89 -8.90
N LEU A 9 3.58 11.75 -9.14
CA LEU A 9 3.67 13.19 -8.90
C LEU A 9 3.24 13.58 -7.49
N GLY A 10 2.63 12.64 -6.74
CA GLY A 10 2.25 12.82 -5.35
C GLY A 10 3.45 12.92 -4.41
N PHE A 11 3.22 13.41 -3.18
CA PHE A 11 4.26 13.50 -2.17
C PHE A 11 4.96 12.16 -1.93
N MET A 12 4.19 11.10 -1.66
CA MET A 12 4.74 9.76 -1.41
C MET A 12 5.41 9.15 -2.65
N GLY A 13 4.86 9.39 -3.85
CA GLY A 13 5.47 8.91 -5.09
C GLY A 13 6.88 9.48 -5.30
N ARG A 14 7.07 10.75 -5.00
CA ARG A 14 8.40 11.40 -5.05
C ARG A 14 9.37 10.87 -4.01
N GLU A 15 8.89 10.61 -2.78
CA GLU A 15 9.70 9.99 -1.73
C GLU A 15 10.12 8.56 -2.11
N VAL A 16 9.21 7.77 -2.66
CA VAL A 16 9.52 6.42 -3.18
C VAL A 16 10.58 6.51 -4.28
N ALA A 17 10.45 7.47 -5.20
CA ALA A 17 11.43 7.67 -6.26
C ALA A 17 12.82 8.01 -5.70
N ALA A 18 12.89 8.91 -4.71
CA ALA A 18 14.15 9.29 -4.08
C ALA A 18 14.81 8.09 -3.37
N GLN A 19 14.03 7.31 -2.61
CA GLN A 19 14.53 6.13 -1.91
C GLN A 19 14.95 5.01 -2.88
N ALA A 20 14.18 4.77 -3.94
CA ALA A 20 14.51 3.78 -4.96
C ALA A 20 15.87 4.09 -5.61
N LYS A 21 16.11 5.35 -5.95
CA LYS A 21 17.42 5.80 -6.48
C LYS A 21 18.55 5.60 -5.48
N ALA A 22 18.34 5.99 -4.22
CA ALA A 22 19.35 5.85 -3.17
C ALA A 22 19.73 4.37 -2.95
N LEU A 23 18.82 3.44 -3.17
CA LEU A 23 19.02 2.00 -3.08
C LEU A 23 19.51 1.36 -4.39
N GLY A 24 19.73 2.13 -5.44
CA GLY A 24 20.23 1.65 -6.72
C GLY A 24 19.18 0.92 -7.58
N PHE A 25 17.89 1.12 -7.34
CA PHE A 25 16.83 0.60 -8.19
C PHE A 25 16.59 1.52 -9.40
N GLU A 26 16.24 0.93 -10.53
CA GLU A 26 15.82 1.64 -11.74
C GLU A 26 14.33 1.99 -11.66
N ILE A 27 13.99 3.27 -11.80
CA ILE A 27 12.61 3.69 -12.00
C ILE A 27 12.36 3.69 -13.50
N ALA A 28 11.68 2.65 -13.99
CA ALA A 28 11.38 2.50 -15.40
C ALA A 28 10.36 3.52 -15.88
N CYS A 29 9.34 3.80 -15.05
CA CYS A 29 8.31 4.81 -15.33
C CYS A 29 7.51 5.18 -14.08
N GLY A 30 6.76 6.27 -14.19
CA GLY A 30 5.69 6.64 -13.27
C GLY A 30 4.36 6.75 -14.01
N VAL A 31 3.26 6.53 -13.27
CA VAL A 31 1.90 6.78 -13.75
C VAL A 31 1.22 7.77 -12.81
N ASP A 32 0.58 8.77 -13.38
CA ASP A 32 -0.25 9.72 -12.62
C ASP A 32 -1.47 10.15 -13.45
N VAL A 33 -2.55 10.56 -12.76
CA VAL A 33 -3.80 10.99 -13.41
C VAL A 33 -3.68 12.34 -14.12
N VAL A 34 -2.65 13.10 -13.78
CA VAL A 34 -2.35 14.39 -14.42
C VAL A 34 -1.01 14.30 -15.15
N PRO A 35 -0.86 14.97 -16.31
CA PRO A 35 0.43 15.07 -16.96
C PRO A 35 1.40 15.91 -16.13
N GLY A 36 2.67 15.58 -16.17
CA GLY A 36 3.72 16.28 -15.45
C GLY A 36 5.10 15.91 -15.95
N THR A 37 6.13 16.29 -15.19
CA THR A 37 7.53 15.99 -15.49
C THR A 37 8.21 15.34 -14.28
N ALA A 38 9.05 14.36 -14.54
CA ALA A 38 9.94 13.73 -13.58
C ALA A 38 11.28 13.43 -14.27
N GLU A 39 12.26 12.92 -13.53
CA GLU A 39 13.55 12.48 -14.08
C GLU A 39 13.46 11.12 -14.78
N TYR A 40 12.29 10.53 -14.85
CA TYR A 40 11.96 9.27 -15.51
C TYR A 40 10.68 9.44 -16.34
N PRO A 41 10.40 8.55 -17.31
CA PRO A 41 9.19 8.62 -18.14
C PRO A 41 7.91 8.62 -17.29
N LEU A 42 6.98 9.52 -17.63
CA LEU A 42 5.65 9.61 -17.01
C LEU A 42 4.57 9.30 -18.04
N TYR A 43 3.59 8.50 -17.60
CA TYR A 43 2.43 8.13 -18.38
C TYR A 43 1.14 8.47 -17.63
N THR A 44 0.04 8.61 -18.34
CA THR A 44 -1.30 8.79 -17.75
C THR A 44 -2.10 7.49 -17.77
N THR A 45 -1.59 6.44 -18.41
CA THR A 45 -2.18 5.11 -18.47
C THR A 45 -1.13 4.04 -18.18
N PHE A 46 -1.55 2.88 -17.70
CA PHE A 46 -0.64 1.75 -17.46
C PHE A 46 -0.28 1.00 -18.75
N GLU A 47 -1.14 1.04 -19.76
CA GLU A 47 -0.97 0.30 -21.03
C GLU A 47 0.27 0.78 -21.82
N ASP A 48 0.68 2.03 -21.65
CA ASP A 48 1.84 2.61 -22.32
C ASP A 48 3.16 2.36 -21.59
N CYS A 49 3.10 1.74 -20.40
CA CYS A 49 4.29 1.53 -19.57
C CYS A 49 5.20 0.44 -20.12
N PRO A 50 6.52 0.63 -20.03
CA PRO A 50 7.48 -0.42 -20.37
C PRO A 50 7.39 -1.60 -19.39
N PRO A 51 7.95 -2.78 -19.72
CA PRO A 51 8.03 -3.91 -18.81
C PRO A 51 8.75 -3.55 -17.50
N VAL A 52 8.14 -3.93 -16.36
CA VAL A 52 8.65 -3.66 -15.02
C VAL A 52 8.61 -4.91 -14.16
N ASP A 53 9.42 -4.94 -13.09
CA ASP A 53 9.52 -6.06 -12.17
C ASP A 53 8.51 -5.95 -11.01
N VAL A 54 8.11 -4.70 -10.65
CA VAL A 54 7.22 -4.44 -9.53
C VAL A 54 6.52 -3.09 -9.69
N ILE A 55 5.27 -3.01 -9.21
CA ILE A 55 4.50 -1.77 -9.10
C ILE A 55 4.46 -1.34 -7.64
N VAL A 56 4.73 -0.05 -7.38
CA VAL A 56 4.59 0.58 -6.07
C VAL A 56 3.52 1.66 -6.16
N ASP A 57 2.39 1.44 -5.48
CA ASP A 57 1.19 2.27 -5.57
C ASP A 57 0.99 3.14 -4.32
N PHE A 58 1.11 4.45 -4.51
CA PHE A 58 0.69 5.50 -3.58
C PHE A 58 -0.32 6.44 -4.24
N SER A 59 -1.12 5.93 -5.15
CA SER A 59 -2.17 6.67 -5.84
C SER A 59 -3.50 6.69 -5.07
N THR A 60 -4.58 6.89 -5.78
CA THR A 60 -5.95 6.76 -5.29
C THR A 60 -6.62 5.56 -5.96
N TRP A 61 -7.80 5.15 -5.50
CA TRP A 61 -8.48 3.96 -6.06
C TRP A 61 -8.88 4.08 -7.52
N LYS A 62 -9.18 5.29 -8.05
CA LYS A 62 -9.58 5.43 -9.47
C LYS A 62 -8.58 4.79 -10.43
N PRO A 63 -7.28 5.15 -10.39
CA PRO A 63 -6.26 4.42 -11.15
C PRO A 63 -5.95 3.03 -10.59
N GLY A 64 -6.33 2.73 -9.35
CA GLY A 64 -6.05 1.45 -8.70
C GLY A 64 -6.75 0.25 -9.34
N ALA A 65 -7.95 0.42 -9.89
CA ALA A 65 -8.65 -0.64 -10.63
C ALA A 65 -7.92 -0.98 -11.94
N ASP A 66 -7.47 0.04 -12.67
CA ASP A 66 -6.69 -0.13 -13.90
C ASP A 66 -5.31 -0.74 -13.59
N LEU A 67 -4.70 -0.33 -12.48
CA LEU A 67 -3.45 -0.90 -11.97
C LEU A 67 -3.58 -2.40 -11.72
N LEU A 68 -4.62 -2.84 -11.01
CA LEU A 68 -4.83 -4.27 -10.72
C LEU A 68 -5.03 -5.07 -12.00
N THR A 69 -5.83 -4.56 -12.94
CA THR A 69 -6.05 -5.19 -14.23
C THR A 69 -4.73 -5.34 -15.01
N TYR A 70 -3.94 -4.28 -15.06
CA TYR A 70 -2.62 -4.29 -15.70
C TYR A 70 -1.65 -5.25 -15.01
N ALA A 71 -1.55 -5.19 -13.67
CA ALA A 71 -0.66 -6.03 -12.88
C ALA A 71 -0.97 -7.52 -13.06
N VAL A 72 -2.24 -7.92 -13.01
CA VAL A 72 -2.68 -9.30 -13.21
C VAL A 72 -2.41 -9.77 -14.64
N LYS A 73 -2.75 -8.96 -15.66
CA LYS A 73 -2.52 -9.25 -17.08
C LYS A 73 -1.05 -9.54 -17.37
N HIS A 74 -0.14 -8.76 -16.78
CA HIS A 74 1.30 -8.87 -17.00
C HIS A 74 2.04 -9.68 -15.93
N ARG A 75 1.32 -10.23 -14.94
CA ARG A 75 1.86 -11.00 -13.81
C ARG A 75 2.92 -10.24 -13.02
N ILE A 76 2.70 -8.95 -12.77
CA ILE A 76 3.63 -8.07 -12.07
C ILE A 76 3.24 -7.99 -10.59
N PRO A 77 4.15 -8.28 -9.65
CA PRO A 77 3.93 -8.05 -8.21
C PRO A 77 3.60 -6.59 -7.91
N ALA A 78 2.76 -6.36 -6.88
CA ALA A 78 2.37 -5.00 -6.50
C ALA A 78 2.46 -4.75 -4.99
N VAL A 79 2.92 -3.54 -4.65
CA VAL A 79 2.86 -2.97 -3.30
C VAL A 79 1.76 -1.90 -3.32
N ILE A 80 0.67 -2.11 -2.57
CA ILE A 80 -0.49 -1.22 -2.56
C ILE A 80 -0.58 -0.50 -1.22
N ALA A 81 -0.38 0.82 -1.24
CA ALA A 81 -0.45 1.69 -0.07
C ALA A 81 -1.68 2.61 -0.07
N THR A 82 -2.58 2.45 -1.03
CA THR A 82 -3.85 3.20 -1.11
C THR A 82 -4.68 2.98 0.14
N THR A 83 -5.22 4.06 0.69
CA THR A 83 -6.05 4.08 1.91
C THR A 83 -7.52 4.35 1.59
N GLY A 84 -8.42 4.07 2.57
CA GLY A 84 -9.85 4.38 2.43
C GLY A 84 -10.58 3.51 1.41
N LEU A 85 -10.12 2.29 1.19
CA LEU A 85 -10.70 1.33 0.27
C LEU A 85 -12.03 0.78 0.80
N SER A 86 -13.04 0.62 -0.09
CA SER A 86 -14.28 -0.08 0.22
C SER A 86 -14.08 -1.60 0.32
N GLU A 87 -15.07 -2.33 0.85
CA GLU A 87 -15.03 -3.80 0.90
C GLU A 87 -14.92 -4.43 -0.48
N GLU A 88 -15.61 -3.88 -1.48
CA GLU A 88 -15.54 -4.34 -2.88
C GLU A 88 -14.12 -4.18 -3.46
N GLN A 89 -13.49 -3.05 -3.14
CA GLN A 89 -12.11 -2.76 -3.57
C GLN A 89 -11.10 -3.68 -2.88
N LEU A 90 -11.32 -3.98 -1.62
CA LEU A 90 -10.52 -4.97 -0.88
C LEU A 90 -10.67 -6.36 -1.48
N ALA A 91 -11.89 -6.77 -1.81
CA ALA A 91 -12.16 -8.04 -2.46
C ALA A 91 -11.47 -8.16 -3.83
N ALA A 92 -11.46 -7.08 -4.62
CA ALA A 92 -10.75 -7.05 -5.90
C ALA A 92 -9.22 -7.24 -5.73
N ILE A 93 -8.64 -6.66 -4.68
CA ILE A 93 -7.22 -6.86 -4.33
C ILE A 93 -6.98 -8.31 -3.89
N ASP A 94 -7.87 -8.88 -3.08
CA ASP A 94 -7.76 -10.26 -2.60
C ASP A 94 -7.88 -11.26 -3.76
N ASP A 95 -8.72 -10.99 -4.75
CA ASP A 95 -8.82 -11.79 -5.98
C ASP A 95 -7.55 -11.69 -6.84
N ALA A 96 -7.01 -10.49 -7.03
CA ALA A 96 -5.74 -10.30 -7.71
C ALA A 96 -4.57 -10.99 -6.99
N ALA A 97 -4.58 -11.02 -5.66
CA ALA A 97 -3.55 -11.68 -4.85
C ALA A 97 -3.52 -13.21 -5.01
N LYS A 98 -4.56 -13.82 -5.58
CA LYS A 98 -4.56 -15.25 -5.97
C LYS A 98 -3.70 -15.52 -7.23
N VAL A 99 -3.43 -14.48 -8.01
CA VAL A 99 -2.73 -14.57 -9.30
C VAL A 99 -1.32 -13.99 -9.23
N ILE A 100 -1.12 -12.90 -8.52
CA ILE A 100 0.16 -12.19 -8.38
C ILE A 100 0.49 -11.92 -6.91
N PRO A 101 1.77 -11.84 -6.52
CA PRO A 101 2.15 -11.40 -5.19
C PRO A 101 1.71 -9.95 -4.95
N ILE A 102 0.90 -9.73 -3.90
CA ILE A 102 0.48 -8.40 -3.48
C ILE A 102 0.84 -8.20 -2.01
N PHE A 103 1.56 -7.11 -1.72
CA PHE A 103 1.71 -6.57 -0.38
C PHE A 103 0.81 -5.35 -0.23
N ARG A 104 -0.11 -5.38 0.74
CA ARG A 104 -0.99 -4.25 1.01
C ARG A 104 -0.84 -3.74 2.43
N SER A 105 -0.67 -2.43 2.58
CA SER A 105 -0.72 -1.78 3.90
C SER A 105 -1.23 -0.34 3.75
N GLY A 106 -2.34 -0.03 4.40
CA GLY A 106 -2.90 1.34 4.45
C GLY A 106 -2.12 2.28 5.39
N ASN A 107 -1.16 1.75 6.15
CA ASN A 107 -0.31 2.57 7.01
C ASN A 107 1.04 1.90 7.23
N MET A 108 2.08 2.49 6.69
CA MET A 108 3.47 2.04 6.81
C MET A 108 4.27 2.89 7.81
N SER A 109 3.60 3.74 8.61
CA SER A 109 4.24 4.57 9.62
C SER A 109 4.72 3.71 10.81
N LEU A 110 6.01 3.82 11.13
CA LEU A 110 6.60 3.19 12.31
C LEU A 110 5.93 3.68 13.59
N GLY A 111 5.59 4.98 13.68
CA GLY A 111 4.90 5.58 14.83
C GLY A 111 3.51 4.95 15.05
N ILE A 112 2.74 4.76 13.99
CA ILE A 112 1.43 4.08 14.08
C ILE A 112 1.59 2.60 14.45
N ALA A 113 2.59 1.91 13.91
CA ALA A 113 2.87 0.54 14.29
C ALA A 113 3.18 0.42 15.79
N LEU A 114 4.00 1.34 16.33
CA LEU A 114 4.32 1.42 17.75
C LEU A 114 3.07 1.71 18.59
N LEU A 115 2.28 2.73 18.22
CA LEU A 115 1.03 3.07 18.92
C LEU A 115 0.06 1.87 18.96
N ARG A 116 -0.10 1.14 17.86
CA ARG A 116 -0.93 -0.08 17.81
C ARG A 116 -0.40 -1.17 18.75
N ALA A 117 0.91 -1.36 18.82
CA ALA A 117 1.51 -2.33 19.71
C ALA A 117 1.28 -1.96 21.18
N LEU A 118 1.49 -0.69 21.53
CA LEU A 118 1.26 -0.16 22.88
C LEU A 118 -0.23 -0.24 23.27
N ALA A 119 -1.15 0.13 22.39
CA ALA A 119 -2.58 0.04 22.63
C ALA A 119 -3.04 -1.42 22.87
N LYS A 120 -2.56 -2.37 22.05
CA LYS A 120 -2.82 -3.80 22.26
C LYS A 120 -2.31 -4.27 23.61
N LYS A 121 -1.09 -3.87 24.01
CA LYS A 121 -0.50 -4.23 25.30
C LYS A 121 -1.32 -3.64 26.44
N ALA A 122 -1.68 -2.36 26.38
CA ALA A 122 -2.52 -1.70 27.39
C ALA A 122 -3.87 -2.39 27.53
N ALA A 123 -4.56 -2.65 26.43
CA ALA A 123 -5.84 -3.34 26.43
C ALA A 123 -5.74 -4.74 27.05
N SER A 124 -4.69 -5.51 26.76
CA SER A 124 -4.50 -6.85 27.34
C SER A 124 -4.32 -6.85 28.85
N VAL A 125 -3.74 -5.78 29.40
CA VAL A 125 -3.57 -5.61 30.85
C VAL A 125 -4.86 -5.12 31.51
N LEU A 126 -5.48 -4.07 30.94
CA LEU A 126 -6.69 -3.46 31.48
C LEU A 126 -7.89 -4.42 31.45
N LEU A 127 -8.09 -5.17 30.37
CA LEU A 127 -9.18 -6.16 30.27
C LEU A 127 -9.02 -7.27 31.31
N ARG A 128 -7.81 -7.75 31.58
CA ARG A 128 -7.56 -8.72 32.65
C ARG A 128 -7.89 -8.15 34.03
N THR A 129 -7.51 -6.91 34.28
CA THR A 129 -7.78 -6.23 35.55
C THR A 129 -9.27 -5.98 35.76
N VAL A 130 -10.01 -5.59 34.73
CA VAL A 130 -11.46 -5.39 34.78
C VAL A 130 -12.19 -6.74 35.00
N ALA A 131 -11.80 -7.79 34.29
CA ALA A 131 -12.39 -9.13 34.47
C ALA A 131 -12.18 -9.66 35.89
N VAL A 132 -11.01 -9.46 36.49
CA VAL A 132 -10.73 -9.85 37.89
C VAL A 132 -11.59 -9.06 38.87
N ARG A 133 -11.82 -7.77 38.67
CA ARG A 133 -12.69 -6.95 39.52
C ARG A 133 -14.16 -7.36 39.41
N TYR A 134 -14.67 -7.66 38.23
CA TYR A 134 -16.05 -8.09 38.05
C TYR A 134 -16.32 -9.49 38.65
N HIS A 135 -15.36 -10.41 38.56
CA HIS A 135 -15.51 -11.72 39.24
C HIS A 135 -15.41 -11.64 40.78
N GLY A 136 -14.74 -10.62 41.31
CA GLY A 136 -14.68 -10.37 42.74
C GLY A 136 -15.93 -9.73 43.32
N LEU A 137 -16.77 -9.06 42.50
CA LEU A 137 -18.03 -8.41 42.90
C LEU A 137 -19.28 -9.31 42.81
N VAL A 138 -19.17 -10.46 42.17
CA VAL A 138 -20.29 -11.43 42.03
C VAL A 138 -20.22 -12.57 43.10
N ARG A 139 -19.31 -12.49 44.06
CA ARG A 139 -19.30 -13.34 45.25
C ARG A 139 -19.72 -12.55 46.49
N LEU A 140 -20.98 -12.12 46.53
CA LEU A 140 -21.71 -11.80 47.74
C LEU A 140 -23.08 -12.47 47.67
#